data_04c534a93b359eb05795f09e4ce320e1
#
_entry.id   04c534a93b359eb05795f09e4ce320e1
#
_cell.length_a   1.000
_cell.length_b   1.000
_cell.length_c   1.000
_cell.angle_alpha   90.00
_cell.angle_beta   90.00
_cell.angle_gamma   90.00
#
_symmetry.space_group_name_H-M   'P 1'
#
loop_
_entity.id
_entity.type
_entity.pdbx_description
1 polymer ?
#
loop_
_entity_poly.entity_id
_entity_poly.type
_entity_poly.pdbx_seq_one_letter_code
_entity_poly.pdbx_strand_id
1 'polypeptide(L)'
;LIFISFCRIRAQELNAQVIVNSDLVNQTNQQIFKTLERSLNEFLNTQVWTNQDLLQQEKITCSFVFNLTNYSNDQFEATLQVQSQRPVFDSNYDTPVLNFLDRDIVFSYQEFQPLFFNQLSFESNLVSLLSFYAYVIIGLDADTFIENGGSVYYEQALQVVNLAQVTSRKGWKPSDGTRNRFWIIDNLRANTFREYRESLYIYHRSGLDLMTENTLDAKRFIMNSLLPLEKLYIRRPNALPLQLFFDAKSEEVVNIFQY
;
A
#
# COMPACT_ATOMS: atom_id res chain seq x y z
N LEU A 1 -1.84 24.70 41.24
CA LEU A 1 -1.29 23.56 40.44
C LEU A 1 -2.00 23.58 39.07
N ILE A 2 -1.30 24.04 38.03
CA ILE A 2 -1.81 24.01 36.64
C ILE A 2 -1.50 22.62 36.10
N PHE A 3 -2.51 21.79 35.91
CA PHE A 3 -2.41 20.54 35.17
C PHE A 3 -2.30 20.89 33.67
N ILE A 4 -1.08 20.91 33.13
CA ILE A 4 -0.85 20.91 31.69
C ILE A 4 -1.16 19.48 31.20
N SER A 5 -2.37 19.27 30.70
CA SER A 5 -2.74 18.05 29.97
C SER A 5 -1.94 18.06 28.67
N PHE A 6 -0.88 17.27 28.61
CA PHE A 6 -0.21 16.96 27.35
C PHE A 6 -1.18 16.14 26.52
N CYS A 7 -1.91 16.80 25.62
CA CYS A 7 -2.61 16.14 24.53
C CYS A 7 -1.53 15.49 23.67
N ARG A 8 -1.32 14.17 23.81
CA ARG A 8 -0.47 13.42 22.89
C ARG A 8 -1.15 13.45 21.53
N ILE A 9 -0.67 14.28 20.64
CA ILE A 9 -1.02 14.24 19.22
C ILE A 9 -0.42 12.92 18.73
N ARG A 10 -1.25 11.89 18.57
CA ARG A 10 -0.83 10.64 17.93
C ARG A 10 -0.59 11.01 16.47
N ALA A 11 0.65 10.84 16.01
CA ALA A 11 0.98 11.01 14.62
C ALA A 11 0.29 9.87 13.83
N GLN A 12 -0.42 10.22 12.77
CA GLN A 12 -0.94 9.26 11.81
C GLN A 12 0.23 8.73 10.98
N GLU A 13 0.21 7.45 10.66
CA GLU A 13 1.33 6.74 10.03
C GLU A 13 1.49 7.08 8.54
N LEU A 14 0.40 7.46 7.88
CA LEU A 14 0.39 7.75 6.45
C LEU A 14 0.44 9.26 6.17
N ASN A 15 1.17 9.60 5.11
CA ASN A 15 1.08 10.86 4.38
C ASN A 15 0.50 10.54 3.01
N ALA A 16 -0.81 10.31 2.98
CA ALA A 16 -1.52 9.84 1.80
C ALA A 16 -2.01 11.00 0.94
N GLN A 17 -1.81 10.90 -0.37
CA GLN A 17 -2.46 11.74 -1.37
C GLN A 17 -3.50 10.90 -2.14
N VAL A 18 -4.74 11.33 -2.11
CA VAL A 18 -5.81 10.72 -2.92
C VAL A 18 -6.18 11.64 -4.06
N ILE A 19 -6.33 11.07 -5.25
CA ILE A 19 -6.78 11.74 -6.47
C ILE A 19 -7.97 10.95 -7.02
N VAL A 20 -9.05 11.66 -7.32
CA VAL A 20 -10.24 11.08 -7.97
C VAL A 20 -10.37 11.68 -9.36
N ASN A 21 -9.93 10.93 -10.36
CA ASN A 21 -10.08 11.30 -11.77
C ASN A 21 -11.45 10.84 -12.27
N SER A 22 -12.25 11.80 -12.72
CA SER A 22 -13.62 11.60 -13.25
C SER A 22 -13.75 11.96 -14.74
N ASP A 23 -12.65 12.07 -15.49
CA ASP A 23 -12.66 12.51 -16.88
C ASP A 23 -13.49 11.61 -17.81
N LEU A 24 -13.62 10.33 -17.47
CA LEU A 24 -14.42 9.35 -18.22
C LEU A 24 -15.90 9.34 -17.81
N VAL A 25 -16.28 10.06 -16.76
CA VAL A 25 -17.65 10.07 -16.23
C VAL A 25 -18.36 11.35 -16.67
N ASN A 26 -19.35 11.21 -17.56
CA ASN A 26 -20.17 12.32 -18.03
C ASN A 26 -21.22 12.74 -16.98
N GLN A 27 -20.79 13.54 -15.99
CA GLN A 27 -21.67 14.11 -14.98
C GLN A 27 -21.59 15.62 -14.96
N THR A 28 -22.75 16.28 -14.92
CA THR A 28 -22.84 17.75 -14.86
C THR A 28 -22.39 18.26 -13.48
N ASN A 29 -22.71 17.53 -12.42
CA ASN A 29 -22.31 17.89 -11.05
C ASN A 29 -21.01 17.19 -10.66
N GLN A 30 -19.90 17.93 -10.73
CA GLN A 30 -18.57 17.45 -10.33
C GLN A 30 -18.32 17.54 -8.81
N GLN A 31 -19.26 18.12 -8.05
CA GLN A 31 -19.05 18.36 -6.62
C GLN A 31 -18.88 17.07 -5.82
N ILE A 32 -19.62 16.03 -6.16
CA ILE A 32 -19.54 14.74 -5.47
C ILE A 32 -18.15 14.11 -5.56
N PHE A 33 -17.45 14.24 -6.70
CA PHE A 33 -16.10 13.70 -6.89
C PHE A 33 -15.07 14.45 -6.04
N LYS A 34 -15.19 15.78 -5.93
CA LYS A 34 -14.33 16.61 -5.06
C LYS A 34 -14.59 16.32 -3.59
N THR A 35 -15.84 16.08 -3.21
CA THR A 35 -16.21 15.74 -1.84
C THR A 35 -15.71 14.35 -1.48
N LEU A 36 -15.83 13.39 -2.41
CA LEU A 36 -15.25 12.04 -2.27
C LEU A 36 -13.74 12.13 -2.05
N GLU A 37 -13.01 12.80 -2.94
CA GLU A 37 -11.55 12.95 -2.86
C GLU A 37 -11.11 13.52 -1.50
N ARG A 38 -11.79 14.57 -1.02
CA ARG A 38 -11.51 15.16 0.29
C ARG A 38 -11.76 14.17 1.43
N SER A 39 -12.90 13.46 1.40
CA SER A 39 -13.25 12.49 2.44
C SER A 39 -12.27 11.32 2.50
N LEU A 40 -11.76 10.85 1.34
CA LEU A 40 -10.76 9.79 1.27
C LEU A 40 -9.40 10.26 1.80
N ASN A 41 -8.97 11.47 1.43
CA ASN A 41 -7.74 12.09 1.95
C ASN A 41 -7.82 12.25 3.48
N GLU A 42 -8.93 12.77 3.99
CA GLU A 42 -9.15 12.94 5.42
C GLU A 42 -9.13 11.60 6.13
N PHE A 43 -9.86 10.61 5.65
CA PHE A 43 -9.93 9.28 6.24
C PHE A 43 -8.53 8.64 6.38
N LEU A 44 -7.74 8.58 5.30
CA LEU A 44 -6.43 7.95 5.31
C LEU A 44 -5.43 8.65 6.22
N ASN A 45 -5.49 9.99 6.30
CA ASN A 45 -4.54 10.81 7.04
C ASN A 45 -4.95 11.09 8.49
N THR A 46 -6.19 10.78 8.90
CA THR A 46 -6.64 11.00 10.28
C THR A 46 -6.86 9.70 11.05
N GLN A 47 -7.04 8.57 10.36
CA GLN A 47 -7.16 7.26 10.99
C GLN A 47 -5.83 6.86 11.63
N VAL A 48 -5.88 6.40 12.87
CA VAL A 48 -4.74 5.76 13.56
C VAL A 48 -4.72 4.29 13.15
N TRP A 49 -3.69 3.89 12.41
CA TRP A 49 -3.57 2.53 11.88
C TRP A 49 -2.81 1.60 12.81
N THR A 50 -1.89 2.14 13.60
CA THR A 50 -1.02 1.37 14.51
C THR A 50 -0.94 2.02 15.88
N ASN A 51 -0.21 1.39 16.80
CA ASN A 51 0.10 1.96 18.11
C ASN A 51 1.49 2.65 18.14
N GLN A 52 2.11 2.86 16.97
CA GLN A 52 3.42 3.52 16.90
C GLN A 52 3.25 5.03 16.88
N ASP A 53 4.11 5.72 17.60
CA ASP A 53 4.20 7.18 17.58
C ASP A 53 5.28 7.58 16.55
N LEU A 54 4.88 7.84 15.30
CA LEU A 54 5.79 8.30 14.24
C LEU A 54 5.94 9.82 14.27
N LEU A 55 7.13 10.30 13.98
CA LEU A 55 7.36 11.73 13.74
C LEU A 55 6.79 12.12 12.36
N GLN A 56 6.61 13.41 12.11
CA GLN A 56 6.04 13.90 10.84
C GLN A 56 6.87 13.48 9.62
N GLN A 57 8.21 13.42 9.76
CA GLN A 57 9.15 13.00 8.72
C GLN A 57 9.23 11.47 8.55
N GLU A 58 8.65 10.70 9.46
CA GLU A 58 8.64 9.24 9.43
C GLU A 58 7.37 8.69 8.80
N LYS A 59 6.41 9.56 8.46
CA LYS A 59 5.18 9.16 7.80
C LYS A 59 5.47 8.55 6.44
N ILE A 60 4.75 7.47 6.13
CA ILE A 60 4.87 6.75 4.88
C ILE A 60 4.16 7.54 3.77
N THR A 61 4.93 8.02 2.80
CA THR A 61 4.37 8.70 1.63
C THR A 61 3.71 7.71 0.70
N CYS A 62 2.44 7.94 0.38
CA CYS A 62 1.69 7.07 -0.51
C CYS A 62 0.63 7.85 -1.33
N SER A 63 0.22 7.26 -2.44
CA SER A 63 -0.82 7.82 -3.31
C SER A 63 -1.86 6.78 -3.69
N PHE A 64 -3.11 7.25 -3.81
CA PHE A 64 -4.28 6.49 -4.22
C PHE A 64 -4.96 7.24 -5.36
N VAL A 65 -4.85 6.72 -6.59
CA VAL A 65 -5.47 7.35 -7.76
C VAL A 65 -6.66 6.50 -8.21
N PHE A 66 -7.86 7.01 -7.95
CA PHE A 66 -9.10 6.43 -8.44
C PHE A 66 -9.41 6.99 -9.83
N ASN A 67 -9.33 6.15 -10.85
CA ASN A 67 -9.81 6.49 -12.19
C ASN A 67 -11.24 5.95 -12.32
N LEU A 68 -12.21 6.85 -12.19
CA LEU A 68 -13.63 6.48 -12.29
C LEU A 68 -13.98 6.11 -13.72
N THR A 69 -14.61 4.96 -13.90
CA THR A 69 -15.10 4.48 -15.21
C THR A 69 -16.60 4.62 -15.35
N ASN A 70 -17.33 4.58 -14.23
CA ASN A 70 -18.78 4.75 -14.21
C ASN A 70 -19.25 5.34 -12.88
N TYR A 71 -20.34 6.09 -12.93
CA TYR A 71 -21.08 6.60 -11.77
C TYR A 71 -22.57 6.61 -12.03
N SER A 72 -23.34 5.95 -11.17
CA SER A 72 -24.81 5.94 -11.24
C SER A 72 -25.39 5.60 -9.87
N ASN A 73 -26.37 6.38 -9.43
CA ASN A 73 -27.11 6.14 -8.18
C ASN A 73 -26.17 5.91 -6.96
N ASP A 74 -25.26 6.83 -6.72
CA ASP A 74 -24.25 6.78 -5.65
C ASP A 74 -23.30 5.55 -5.71
N GLN A 75 -23.34 4.79 -6.79
CA GLN A 75 -22.41 3.70 -7.05
C GLN A 75 -21.33 4.14 -8.02
N PHE A 76 -20.09 3.84 -7.67
CA PHE A 76 -18.88 4.16 -8.43
C PHE A 76 -18.24 2.87 -8.91
N GLU A 77 -17.79 2.88 -10.15
CA GLU A 77 -16.87 1.88 -10.70
C GLU A 77 -15.56 2.56 -11.07
N ALA A 78 -14.44 1.93 -10.73
CA ALA A 78 -13.13 2.53 -10.90
C ALA A 78 -12.04 1.47 -11.09
N THR A 79 -10.87 1.94 -11.52
CA THR A 79 -9.60 1.31 -11.20
C THR A 79 -8.90 2.12 -10.12
N LEU A 80 -8.09 1.48 -9.29
CA LEU A 80 -7.33 2.11 -8.22
C LEU A 80 -5.84 1.82 -8.40
N GLN A 81 -5.04 2.87 -8.65
CA GLN A 81 -3.59 2.80 -8.59
C GLN A 81 -3.15 3.13 -7.16
N VAL A 82 -2.41 2.21 -6.53
CA VAL A 82 -1.84 2.40 -5.20
C VAL A 82 -0.33 2.40 -5.31
N GLN A 83 0.29 3.44 -4.78
CA GLN A 83 1.75 3.58 -4.74
C GLN A 83 2.19 3.97 -3.34
N SER A 84 3.36 3.48 -2.93
CA SER A 84 4.05 3.96 -1.74
C SER A 84 5.55 4.05 -1.99
N GLN A 85 6.18 4.93 -1.24
CA GLN A 85 7.62 5.15 -1.29
C GLN A 85 8.15 5.45 0.10
N ARG A 86 9.45 5.23 0.30
CA ARG A 86 10.15 5.60 1.53
C ARG A 86 11.44 6.37 1.21
N PRO A 87 11.88 7.28 2.10
CA PRO A 87 13.19 7.92 1.96
C PRO A 87 14.32 6.90 2.12
N VAL A 88 15.36 7.04 1.32
CA VAL A 88 16.63 6.31 1.47
C VAL A 88 17.49 7.06 2.48
N PHE A 89 18.11 6.32 3.40
CA PHE A 89 18.92 6.87 4.48
C PHE A 89 20.03 7.81 3.94
N ASP A 90 20.18 8.97 4.58
CA ASP A 90 21.16 10.00 4.27
C ASP A 90 21.17 10.45 2.78
N SER A 91 19.98 10.50 2.16
CA SER A 91 19.82 10.92 0.76
C SER A 91 18.56 11.76 0.57
N ASN A 92 18.42 12.39 -0.58
CA ASN A 92 17.21 13.10 -1.02
C ASN A 92 16.37 12.23 -1.98
N TYR A 93 16.60 10.93 -2.01
CA TYR A 93 15.92 10.00 -2.89
C TYR A 93 14.86 9.20 -2.15
N ASP A 94 13.65 9.18 -2.71
CA ASP A 94 12.56 8.34 -2.25
C ASP A 94 12.44 7.11 -3.17
N THR A 95 12.60 5.92 -2.59
CA THR A 95 12.54 4.67 -3.31
C THR A 95 11.12 4.11 -3.33
N PRO A 96 10.58 3.71 -4.50
CA PRO A 96 9.25 3.11 -4.56
C PRO A 96 9.21 1.74 -3.86
N VAL A 97 8.21 1.51 -3.02
CA VAL A 97 8.02 0.24 -2.29
C VAL A 97 6.86 -0.56 -2.86
N LEU A 98 5.78 0.11 -3.23
CA LEU A 98 4.59 -0.50 -3.85
C LEU A 98 4.19 0.29 -5.08
N ASN A 99 3.83 -0.43 -6.15
CA ASN A 99 3.16 0.11 -7.34
C ASN A 99 2.18 -0.94 -7.85
N PHE A 100 0.89 -0.80 -7.49
CA PHE A 100 -0.12 -1.80 -7.79
C PHE A 100 -1.37 -1.18 -8.39
N LEU A 101 -1.86 -1.76 -9.49
CA LEU A 101 -3.12 -1.41 -10.13
C LEU A 101 -4.20 -2.46 -9.79
N ASP A 102 -5.19 -2.05 -9.00
CA ASP A 102 -6.40 -2.80 -8.72
C ASP A 102 -7.51 -2.41 -9.71
N ARG A 103 -8.05 -3.39 -10.43
CA ARG A 103 -8.95 -3.13 -11.56
C ARG A 103 -10.42 -3.30 -11.24
N ASP A 104 -10.73 -4.04 -10.19
CA ASP A 104 -12.11 -4.43 -9.86
C ASP A 104 -12.65 -3.63 -8.67
N ILE A 105 -12.76 -2.32 -8.83
CA ILE A 105 -13.21 -1.42 -7.78
C ILE A 105 -14.66 -1.00 -8.03
N VAL A 106 -15.55 -1.41 -7.13
CA VAL A 106 -16.95 -0.98 -7.11
C VAL A 106 -17.33 -0.62 -5.69
N PHE A 107 -17.79 0.60 -5.45
CA PHE A 107 -18.21 1.08 -4.12
C PHE A 107 -19.39 2.02 -4.22
N SER A 108 -20.04 2.27 -3.07
CA SER A 108 -21.06 3.28 -2.92
C SER A 108 -20.54 4.38 -2.00
N TYR A 109 -20.88 5.63 -2.32
CA TYR A 109 -20.58 6.78 -1.48
C TYR A 109 -21.65 7.84 -1.70
N GLN A 110 -22.13 8.42 -0.59
CA GLN A 110 -23.04 9.57 -0.60
C GLN A 110 -22.29 10.83 -0.18
N GLU A 111 -22.63 11.95 -0.78
CA GLU A 111 -21.97 13.21 -0.50
C GLU A 111 -22.06 13.55 1.01
N PHE A 112 -20.91 13.89 1.59
CA PHE A 112 -20.72 14.14 3.03
C PHE A 112 -20.93 12.94 3.96
N GLN A 113 -21.00 11.71 3.43
CA GLN A 113 -21.04 10.53 4.26
C GLN A 113 -19.72 10.39 5.03
N PRO A 114 -19.75 10.26 6.38
CA PRO A 114 -18.55 10.01 7.15
C PRO A 114 -18.02 8.61 6.86
N LEU A 115 -16.70 8.50 6.69
CA LEU A 115 -16.01 7.23 6.58
C LEU A 115 -15.51 6.80 7.97
N PHE A 116 -15.81 5.60 8.36
CA PHE A 116 -15.48 5.06 9.66
C PHE A 116 -14.92 3.64 9.49
N PHE A 117 -13.80 3.33 10.13
CA PHE A 117 -13.19 2.00 10.12
C PHE A 117 -13.39 1.31 11.47
N ASN A 118 -13.87 0.07 11.41
CA ASN A 118 -13.95 -0.83 12.54
C ASN A 118 -13.27 -2.15 12.18
N GLN A 119 -12.30 -2.56 12.98
CA GLN A 119 -11.56 -3.80 12.75
C GLN A 119 -12.41 -5.07 12.87
N LEU A 120 -13.57 -5.00 13.52
CA LEU A 120 -14.41 -6.15 13.83
C LEU A 120 -15.63 -6.28 12.91
N SER A 121 -15.90 -5.29 12.06
CA SER A 121 -17.09 -5.29 11.19
C SER A 121 -16.78 -4.77 9.79
N PHE A 122 -17.56 -5.22 8.81
CA PHE A 122 -17.56 -4.67 7.47
C PHE A 122 -18.47 -3.43 7.43
N GLU A 123 -17.89 -2.26 7.23
CA GLU A 123 -18.66 -1.01 7.15
C GLU A 123 -19.08 -0.69 5.71
N SER A 124 -18.13 -0.70 4.79
CA SER A 124 -18.38 -0.53 3.35
C SER A 124 -17.21 -1.07 2.53
N ASN A 125 -17.45 -1.29 1.22
CA ASN A 125 -16.37 -1.72 0.34
C ASN A 125 -15.29 -0.65 0.19
N LEU A 126 -15.67 0.63 0.18
CA LEU A 126 -14.74 1.76 0.10
C LEU A 126 -13.81 1.81 1.31
N VAL A 127 -14.36 1.73 2.51
CA VAL A 127 -13.58 1.69 3.76
C VAL A 127 -12.66 0.46 3.79
N SER A 128 -13.17 -0.71 3.39
CA SER A 128 -12.36 -1.94 3.33
C SER A 128 -11.20 -1.81 2.34
N LEU A 129 -11.41 -1.19 1.16
CA LEU A 129 -10.35 -0.94 0.19
C LEU A 129 -9.23 -0.08 0.76
N LEU A 130 -9.59 1.06 1.35
CA LEU A 130 -8.61 1.99 1.93
C LEU A 130 -7.85 1.36 3.09
N SER A 131 -8.56 0.70 4.00
CA SER A 131 -7.96 0.05 5.18
C SER A 131 -7.05 -1.12 4.79
N PHE A 132 -7.45 -1.92 3.80
CA PHE A 132 -6.63 -2.99 3.27
C PHE A 132 -5.29 -2.47 2.75
N TYR A 133 -5.32 -1.46 1.87
CA TYR A 133 -4.09 -0.92 1.29
C TYR A 133 -3.27 -0.14 2.31
N ALA A 134 -3.89 0.53 3.27
CA ALA A 134 -3.17 1.16 4.39
C ALA A 134 -2.32 0.13 5.15
N TYR A 135 -2.90 -1.01 5.55
CA TYR A 135 -2.15 -2.07 6.22
C TYR A 135 -1.11 -2.75 5.33
N VAL A 136 -1.39 -2.93 4.04
CA VAL A 136 -0.40 -3.48 3.09
C VAL A 136 0.79 -2.53 2.95
N ILE A 137 0.55 -1.23 2.80
CA ILE A 137 1.61 -0.20 2.70
C ILE A 137 2.47 -0.19 3.97
N ILE A 138 1.85 -0.12 5.16
CA ILE A 138 2.57 -0.11 6.44
C ILE A 138 3.36 -1.41 6.61
N GLY A 139 2.78 -2.56 6.21
CA GLY A 139 3.47 -3.84 6.29
C GLY A 139 4.67 -3.95 5.36
N LEU A 140 4.55 -3.47 4.12
CA LEU A 140 5.65 -3.46 3.16
C LEU A 140 6.76 -2.49 3.61
N ASP A 141 6.39 -1.32 4.11
CA ASP A 141 7.35 -0.36 4.66
C ASP A 141 8.14 -0.98 5.82
N ALA A 142 7.45 -1.62 6.78
CA ALA A 142 8.09 -2.30 7.91
C ALA A 142 9.05 -3.44 7.45
N ASP A 143 8.71 -4.17 6.38
CA ASP A 143 9.58 -5.20 5.78
C ASP A 143 10.85 -4.62 5.17
N THR A 144 10.87 -3.33 4.80
CA THR A 144 12.09 -2.69 4.29
C THR A 144 13.09 -2.34 5.39
N PHE A 145 12.67 -2.28 6.66
CA PHE A 145 13.51 -1.93 7.81
C PHE A 145 13.93 -3.14 8.63
N ILE A 146 13.03 -4.12 8.78
CA ILE A 146 13.22 -5.31 9.62
C ILE A 146 12.70 -6.53 8.86
N GLU A 147 13.50 -7.59 8.80
CA GLU A 147 13.08 -8.84 8.18
C GLU A 147 11.79 -9.36 8.82
N ASN A 148 10.75 -9.57 8.01
CA ASN A 148 9.41 -9.94 8.44
C ASN A 148 8.72 -8.92 9.37
N GLY A 149 9.16 -7.65 9.38
CA GLY A 149 8.58 -6.57 10.20
C GLY A 149 7.10 -6.31 9.91
N GLY A 150 6.66 -6.54 8.68
CA GLY A 150 5.28 -6.32 8.23
C GLY A 150 4.25 -7.33 8.72
N SER A 151 4.67 -8.44 9.35
CA SER A 151 3.78 -9.58 9.65
C SER A 151 2.52 -9.21 10.41
N VAL A 152 2.62 -8.36 11.43
CA VAL A 152 1.48 -7.94 12.25
C VAL A 152 0.46 -7.13 11.44
N TYR A 153 0.90 -6.33 10.49
CA TYR A 153 0.05 -5.50 9.63
C TYR A 153 -0.64 -6.34 8.55
N TYR A 154 0.04 -7.39 8.06
CA TYR A 154 -0.57 -8.34 7.14
C TYR A 154 -1.69 -9.16 7.78
N GLU A 155 -1.63 -9.44 9.10
CA GLU A 155 -2.76 -10.03 9.82
C GLU A 155 -3.95 -9.07 9.86
N GLN A 156 -3.73 -7.76 10.04
CA GLN A 156 -4.80 -6.76 9.97
C GLN A 156 -5.41 -6.68 8.57
N ALA A 157 -4.59 -6.66 7.53
CA ALA A 157 -5.06 -6.68 6.14
C ALA A 157 -5.87 -7.95 5.83
N LEU A 158 -5.44 -9.13 6.33
CA LEU A 158 -6.21 -10.38 6.20
C LEU A 158 -7.56 -10.29 6.90
N GLN A 159 -7.63 -9.68 8.07
CA GLN A 159 -8.91 -9.50 8.77
C GLN A 159 -9.88 -8.65 7.94
N VAL A 160 -9.41 -7.58 7.30
CA VAL A 160 -10.22 -6.79 6.37
C VAL A 160 -10.71 -7.65 5.21
N VAL A 161 -9.85 -8.48 4.60
CA VAL A 161 -10.23 -9.39 3.52
C VAL A 161 -11.32 -10.36 4.00
N ASN A 162 -11.15 -11.00 5.16
CA ASN A 162 -12.11 -11.95 5.71
C ASN A 162 -13.49 -11.33 5.94
N LEU A 163 -13.54 -10.10 6.45
CA LEU A 163 -14.78 -9.36 6.63
C LEU A 163 -15.43 -8.98 5.29
N ALA A 164 -14.63 -8.58 4.30
CA ALA A 164 -15.14 -8.16 3.00
C ALA A 164 -15.57 -9.32 2.08
N GLN A 165 -15.07 -10.54 2.32
CA GLN A 165 -15.43 -11.74 1.55
C GLN A 165 -16.93 -12.11 1.61
N VAL A 166 -17.65 -11.69 2.65
CA VAL A 166 -19.10 -11.94 2.78
C VAL A 166 -19.91 -11.18 1.75
N THR A 167 -19.30 -10.16 1.12
CA THR A 167 -19.95 -9.34 0.10
C THR A 167 -19.88 -9.99 -1.28
N SER A 168 -20.68 -9.48 -2.22
CA SER A 168 -20.62 -9.85 -3.63
C SER A 168 -19.58 -9.05 -4.42
N ARG A 169 -18.82 -8.15 -3.77
CA ARG A 169 -17.82 -7.30 -4.42
C ARG A 169 -16.58 -8.13 -4.78
N LYS A 170 -16.08 -7.93 -6.01
CA LYS A 170 -14.92 -8.67 -6.52
C LYS A 170 -13.60 -8.23 -5.85
N GLY A 171 -12.61 -9.11 -5.95
CA GLY A 171 -11.24 -8.88 -5.51
C GLY A 171 -10.94 -9.33 -4.09
N TRP A 172 -11.94 -9.80 -3.34
CA TRP A 172 -11.77 -10.29 -1.97
C TRP A 172 -11.68 -11.80 -1.84
N LYS A 173 -12.01 -12.55 -2.90
CA LYS A 173 -12.03 -14.01 -2.91
C LYS A 173 -10.96 -14.60 -3.83
N PRO A 174 -10.46 -15.82 -3.58
CA PRO A 174 -9.51 -16.48 -4.47
C PRO A 174 -10.09 -16.73 -5.88
N SER A 175 -11.42 -16.87 -6.00
CA SER A 175 -12.13 -17.07 -7.26
C SER A 175 -12.24 -15.82 -8.13
N ASP A 176 -11.92 -14.63 -7.59
CA ASP A 176 -12.11 -13.35 -8.29
C ASP A 176 -10.95 -13.01 -9.25
N GLY A 177 -10.08 -13.95 -9.55
CA GLY A 177 -8.90 -13.78 -10.40
C GLY A 177 -7.60 -14.10 -9.65
N THR A 178 -6.47 -13.90 -10.33
CA THR A 178 -5.14 -14.25 -9.79
C THR A 178 -4.34 -13.04 -9.30
N ARG A 179 -4.80 -11.81 -9.59
CA ARG A 179 -4.15 -10.55 -9.25
C ARG A 179 -5.15 -9.65 -8.54
N ASN A 180 -5.43 -9.95 -7.27
CA ASN A 180 -6.41 -9.25 -6.45
C ASN A 180 -5.96 -9.15 -4.99
N ARG A 181 -6.73 -8.45 -4.15
CA ARG A 181 -6.46 -8.20 -2.74
C ARG A 181 -6.31 -9.48 -1.91
N PHE A 182 -7.12 -10.51 -2.20
CA PHE A 182 -6.97 -11.82 -1.54
C PHE A 182 -5.58 -12.39 -1.78
N TRP A 183 -5.13 -12.46 -3.05
CA TRP A 183 -3.84 -13.05 -3.38
C TRP A 183 -2.65 -12.20 -2.94
N ILE A 184 -2.80 -10.87 -2.86
CA ILE A 184 -1.76 -10.02 -2.27
C ILE A 184 -1.47 -10.48 -0.85
N ILE A 185 -2.50 -10.51 0.00
CA ILE A 185 -2.28 -10.79 1.42
C ILE A 185 -1.97 -12.25 1.70
N ASP A 186 -2.57 -13.17 0.97
CA ASP A 186 -2.25 -14.61 1.06
C ASP A 186 -0.77 -14.84 0.76
N ASN A 187 -0.24 -14.23 -0.31
CA ASN A 187 1.14 -14.41 -0.72
C ASN A 187 2.13 -13.70 0.21
N LEU A 188 1.82 -12.50 0.72
CA LEU A 188 2.69 -11.77 1.65
C LEU A 188 2.86 -12.52 2.99
N ARG A 189 1.86 -13.31 3.40
CA ARG A 189 1.88 -14.11 4.62
C ARG A 189 2.44 -15.52 4.43
N ALA A 190 2.37 -16.05 3.21
CA ALA A 190 2.76 -17.43 2.96
C ALA A 190 4.28 -17.61 2.96
N ASN A 191 4.77 -18.54 3.77
CA ASN A 191 6.20 -18.90 3.81
C ASN A 191 6.75 -19.36 2.45
N THR A 192 5.88 -19.78 1.54
CA THR A 192 6.20 -20.13 0.15
C THR A 192 6.80 -18.97 -0.64
N PHE A 193 6.52 -17.74 -0.24
CA PHE A 193 6.97 -16.50 -0.89
C PHE A 193 7.88 -15.65 0.02
N ARG A 194 8.48 -16.26 1.04
CA ARG A 194 9.38 -15.57 1.98
C ARG A 194 10.52 -14.83 1.30
N GLU A 195 10.99 -15.33 0.15
CA GLU A 195 12.06 -14.74 -0.64
C GLU A 195 11.75 -13.30 -1.09
N TYR A 196 10.48 -12.99 -1.30
CA TYR A 196 10.05 -11.62 -1.62
C TYR A 196 10.33 -10.66 -0.45
N ARG A 197 9.97 -11.03 0.77
CA ARG A 197 10.16 -10.20 1.96
C ARG A 197 11.64 -10.11 2.35
N GLU A 198 12.39 -11.22 2.23
CA GLU A 198 13.85 -11.26 2.38
C GLU A 198 14.51 -10.28 1.39
N SER A 199 14.09 -10.30 0.12
CA SER A 199 14.61 -9.41 -0.90
C SER A 199 14.29 -7.93 -0.60
N LEU A 200 13.08 -7.62 -0.14
CA LEU A 200 12.73 -6.25 0.27
C LEU A 200 13.66 -5.73 1.35
N TYR A 201 13.91 -6.51 2.39
CA TYR A 201 14.80 -6.13 3.49
C TYR A 201 16.24 -5.90 3.00
N ILE A 202 16.82 -6.86 2.29
CA ILE A 202 18.21 -6.78 1.81
C ILE A 202 18.36 -5.60 0.83
N TYR A 203 17.42 -5.46 -0.09
CA TYR A 203 17.44 -4.40 -1.11
C TYR A 203 17.47 -3.00 -0.49
N HIS A 204 16.61 -2.76 0.49
CA HIS A 204 16.49 -1.44 1.11
C HIS A 204 17.52 -1.24 2.22
N ARG A 205 17.50 -2.09 3.26
CA ARG A 205 18.28 -1.86 4.47
C ARG A 205 19.76 -2.10 4.28
N SER A 206 20.13 -3.20 3.60
CA SER A 206 21.55 -3.53 3.34
C SER A 206 22.07 -2.90 2.06
N GLY A 207 21.19 -2.62 1.10
CA GLY A 207 21.54 -2.05 -0.18
C GLY A 207 21.39 -0.53 -0.22
N LEU A 208 20.18 -0.02 -0.45
CA LEU A 208 19.96 1.41 -0.69
C LEU A 208 20.42 2.29 0.48
N ASP A 209 20.13 1.91 1.73
CA ASP A 209 20.52 2.69 2.91
C ASP A 209 22.04 2.74 3.13
N LEU A 210 22.82 1.86 2.49
CA LEU A 210 24.29 1.87 2.53
C LEU A 210 24.92 2.71 1.38
N MET A 211 24.11 3.18 0.42
CA MET A 211 24.58 3.75 -0.84
C MET A 211 25.48 4.98 -0.65
N THR A 212 25.19 5.82 0.34
CA THR A 212 25.96 7.02 0.66
C THR A 212 27.28 6.71 1.36
N GLU A 213 27.34 5.66 2.17
CA GLU A 213 28.54 5.28 2.91
C GLU A 213 29.50 4.43 2.06
N ASN A 214 28.98 3.45 1.33
CA ASN A 214 29.75 2.51 0.51
C ASN A 214 28.97 2.02 -0.71
N THR A 215 29.05 2.78 -1.79
CA THR A 215 28.34 2.49 -3.05
C THR A 215 28.66 1.09 -3.63
N LEU A 216 29.90 0.62 -3.51
CA LEU A 216 30.31 -0.69 -4.07
C LEU A 216 29.62 -1.84 -3.32
N ASP A 217 29.67 -1.82 -2.00
CA ASP A 217 29.01 -2.81 -1.16
C ASP A 217 27.50 -2.72 -1.28
N ALA A 218 26.94 -1.50 -1.31
CA ALA A 218 25.52 -1.27 -1.53
C ALA A 218 25.02 -1.93 -2.83
N LYS A 219 25.69 -1.66 -3.97
CA LYS A 219 25.35 -2.30 -5.25
C LYS A 219 25.46 -3.82 -5.19
N ARG A 220 26.47 -4.36 -4.46
CA ARG A 220 26.61 -5.82 -4.26
C ARG A 220 25.42 -6.38 -3.45
N PHE A 221 24.98 -5.72 -2.40
CA PHE A 221 23.81 -6.15 -1.63
C PHE A 221 22.52 -6.06 -2.44
N ILE A 222 22.32 -5.00 -3.24
CA ILE A 222 21.20 -4.88 -4.16
C ILE A 222 21.19 -6.04 -5.16
N MET A 223 22.33 -6.37 -5.77
CA MET A 223 22.44 -7.52 -6.67
C MET A 223 22.09 -8.83 -5.94
N ASN A 224 22.63 -9.02 -4.73
CA ASN A 224 22.37 -10.22 -3.93
C ASN A 224 20.90 -10.35 -3.51
N SER A 225 20.19 -9.22 -3.31
CA SER A 225 18.76 -9.24 -3.00
C SER A 225 17.89 -9.81 -4.14
N LEU A 226 18.39 -9.83 -5.37
CA LEU A 226 17.69 -10.41 -6.51
C LEU A 226 17.81 -11.94 -6.58
N LEU A 227 18.82 -12.54 -5.92
CA LEU A 227 19.02 -14.00 -5.94
C LEU A 227 17.89 -14.81 -5.29
N PRO A 228 17.29 -14.38 -4.14
CA PRO A 228 16.08 -15.02 -3.64
C PRO A 228 14.91 -14.96 -4.63
N LEU A 229 14.73 -13.82 -5.32
CA LEU A 229 13.68 -13.66 -6.34
C LEU A 229 13.92 -14.56 -7.56
N GLU A 230 15.15 -14.76 -7.98
CA GLU A 230 15.50 -15.73 -9.02
C GLU A 230 15.07 -17.14 -8.63
N LYS A 231 15.37 -17.58 -7.39
CA LYS A 231 14.91 -18.88 -6.88
C LYS A 231 13.40 -19.00 -6.87
N LEU A 232 12.70 -17.92 -6.48
CA LEU A 232 11.25 -17.86 -6.53
C LEU A 232 10.73 -17.95 -7.97
N TYR A 233 11.35 -17.22 -8.91
CA TYR A 233 11.00 -17.24 -10.33
C TYR A 233 11.13 -18.64 -10.94
N ILE A 234 12.23 -19.35 -10.67
CA ILE A 234 12.44 -20.72 -11.16
C ILE A 234 11.31 -21.67 -10.69
N ARG A 235 10.86 -21.51 -9.46
CA ARG A 235 9.77 -22.34 -8.90
C ARG A 235 8.38 -21.90 -9.33
N ARG A 236 8.16 -20.58 -9.47
CA ARG A 236 6.85 -19.94 -9.69
C ARG A 236 6.99 -18.68 -10.55
N PRO A 237 7.20 -18.79 -11.87
CA PRO A 237 7.53 -17.64 -12.73
C PRO A 237 6.45 -16.55 -12.78
N ASN A 238 5.19 -16.92 -12.54
CA ASN A 238 4.04 -15.97 -12.56
C ASN A 238 3.57 -15.55 -11.15
N ALA A 239 4.41 -15.73 -10.13
CA ALA A 239 4.06 -15.37 -8.76
C ALA A 239 3.75 -13.87 -8.63
N LEU A 240 2.63 -13.54 -7.97
CA LEU A 240 2.25 -12.14 -7.75
C LEU A 240 3.32 -11.33 -6.99
N PRO A 241 4.03 -11.88 -5.97
CA PRO A 241 5.13 -11.15 -5.32
C PRO A 241 6.26 -10.73 -6.25
N LEU A 242 6.60 -11.54 -7.27
CA LEU A 242 7.58 -11.13 -8.28
C LEU A 242 7.09 -9.92 -9.08
N GLN A 243 5.81 -9.92 -9.48
CA GLN A 243 5.21 -8.80 -10.19
C GLN A 243 5.20 -7.55 -9.31
N LEU A 244 4.83 -7.67 -8.02
CA LEU A 244 4.84 -6.54 -7.08
C LEU A 244 6.25 -5.93 -6.94
N PHE A 245 7.29 -6.78 -6.87
CA PHE A 245 8.67 -6.30 -6.79
C PHE A 245 9.07 -5.54 -8.05
N PHE A 246 8.91 -6.16 -9.21
CA PHE A 246 9.39 -5.56 -10.47
C PHE A 246 8.51 -4.40 -10.95
N ASP A 247 7.21 -4.38 -10.65
CA ASP A 247 6.34 -3.23 -10.91
C ASP A 247 6.80 -1.97 -10.14
N ALA A 248 7.44 -2.15 -8.98
CA ALA A 248 8.00 -1.06 -8.18
C ALA A 248 9.48 -0.75 -8.50
N LYS A 249 10.30 -1.78 -8.79
CA LYS A 249 11.76 -1.70 -8.74
C LYS A 249 12.50 -1.81 -10.07
N SER A 250 11.84 -2.24 -11.16
CA SER A 250 12.58 -2.52 -12.41
C SER A 250 13.33 -1.32 -12.94
N GLU A 251 12.74 -0.14 -12.94
CA GLU A 251 13.38 1.09 -13.42
C GLU A 251 14.53 1.52 -12.48
N GLU A 252 14.31 1.45 -11.16
CA GLU A 252 15.33 1.77 -10.16
C GLU A 252 16.54 0.84 -10.28
N VAL A 253 16.32 -0.47 -10.42
CA VAL A 253 17.41 -1.45 -10.62
C VAL A 253 18.22 -1.12 -11.87
N VAL A 254 17.56 -0.84 -13.00
CA VAL A 254 18.25 -0.44 -14.23
C VAL A 254 19.13 0.79 -13.98
N ASN A 255 18.57 1.83 -13.35
CA ASN A 255 19.29 3.08 -13.08
C ASN A 255 20.50 2.88 -12.15
N ILE A 256 20.41 2.00 -11.15
CA ILE A 256 21.53 1.69 -10.24
C ILE A 256 22.71 1.04 -10.97
N PHE A 257 22.44 0.19 -11.97
CA PHE A 257 23.47 -0.61 -12.65
C PHE A 257 23.86 -0.08 -14.04
N GLN A 258 23.22 0.97 -14.51
CA GLN A 258 23.48 1.54 -15.83
C GLN A 258 24.83 2.28 -15.92
N TYR A 259 25.44 2.65 -14.76
CA TYR A 259 26.70 3.39 -14.66
C TYR A 259 27.68 2.71 -13.69
#